data_9f6a8ca5e7f09b196f3d67a9d38f144e
#
_entry.id   9f6a8ca5e7f09b196f3d67a9d38f144e
#
_cell.length_a   1.000
_cell.length_b   1.000
_cell.length_c   1.000
_cell.angle_alpha   90.00
_cell.angle_beta   90.00
_cell.angle_gamma   90.00
#
_symmetry.space_group_name_H-M   'P 1'
#
loop_
_entity.id
_entity.type
_entity.pdbx_description
1 polymer ?
#
loop_
_entity_poly.entity_id
_entity_poly.type
_entity_poly.pdbx_seq_one_letter_code
_entity_poly.pdbx_strand_id
1 'polypeptide(L)'
;MNLQKSENPASAPVFHLNADPEARPGGRWTDRQLSFGLQARDALHLTYVFYEWEAEAYPGFMGEPWLHIRLDHQSFCFGNWWGWKIQFDPGCNLPNRLAYAIQLEKKGDQSNWVLDPFSRVCAGGEYWNRPICFQIEPDSYKLQQINRSPGSHFQGLRRLAAIKPQEPVLRPNRPELNLSQCIIYECHVRGMTRLAHEGMDRQAAKGTFKALSETIPHLKQLGINVVELLPVFEFDENENPLRHPDSGNRLLNYWGYSPILFQVPKQSYAKDFNNPEIEFRRMVDAFHQAGIEVWLDVVFNHTAELDDSGPAEHFKLLGRDDWYLLSKDGEFLNFSGCGNTFKCAAPVARRMIRDSLVYWAQNLGVDGFRFDLASILERDPNGNFHQGSELLWELKNDPELAGIKMIAEPWDAVGGYR
;
A
#
# COMPACT_ATOMS: atom_id res chain seq x y z
N MET A 1 20.24 24.93 -9.12
CA MET A 1 20.11 24.12 -7.90
C MET A 1 19.51 25.04 -6.82
N ASN A 2 18.17 25.11 -6.73
CA ASN A 2 17.50 25.97 -5.76
C ASN A 2 17.11 25.10 -4.55
N LEU A 3 18.02 25.08 -3.56
CA LEU A 3 17.73 24.56 -2.22
C LEU A 3 17.12 25.72 -1.43
N GLN A 4 15.79 25.76 -1.28
CA GLN A 4 15.17 26.69 -0.33
C GLN A 4 15.13 26.00 1.03
N LYS A 5 15.78 26.63 2.00
CA LYS A 5 15.76 26.21 3.41
C LYS A 5 14.47 26.69 4.06
N SER A 6 13.86 25.86 4.92
CA SER A 6 12.80 26.35 5.80
C SER A 6 13.33 27.44 6.73
N GLU A 7 12.52 28.48 6.98
CA GLU A 7 12.93 29.64 7.79
C GLU A 7 12.97 29.38 9.32
N ASN A 8 12.96 28.11 9.76
CA ASN A 8 13.02 27.79 11.18
C ASN A 8 14.47 27.51 11.62
N PRO A 9 15.06 28.22 12.59
CA PRO A 9 16.49 28.24 12.88
C PRO A 9 17.05 27.03 13.66
N ALA A 10 16.28 25.98 13.87
CA ALA A 10 16.83 24.71 14.33
C ALA A 10 17.46 23.99 13.11
N SER A 11 18.73 24.27 12.86
CA SER A 11 19.64 23.71 11.85
C SER A 11 19.00 22.80 10.79
N ALA A 12 18.71 23.39 9.60
CA ALA A 12 18.34 22.63 8.41
C ALA A 12 19.31 21.44 8.24
N PRO A 13 18.80 20.23 7.90
CA PRO A 13 19.66 19.06 7.76
C PRO A 13 20.72 19.30 6.69
N VAL A 14 21.97 19.00 7.01
CA VAL A 14 23.08 19.01 6.03
C VAL A 14 23.14 17.65 5.37
N PHE A 15 23.10 17.63 4.04
CA PHE A 15 23.06 16.39 3.27
C PHE A 15 23.69 16.54 1.88
N HIS A 16 24.05 15.41 1.28
CA HIS A 16 24.52 15.30 -0.10
C HIS A 16 23.45 14.60 -0.95
N LEU A 17 22.93 15.27 -1.99
CA LEU A 17 21.95 14.74 -2.93
C LEU A 17 22.66 14.22 -4.18
N ASN A 18 22.37 12.99 -4.57
CA ASN A 18 22.90 12.33 -5.76
C ASN A 18 21.80 11.64 -6.57
N ALA A 19 21.95 11.63 -7.88
CA ALA A 19 21.14 10.77 -8.75
C ALA A 19 21.50 9.28 -8.48
N ASP A 20 20.50 8.42 -8.58
CA ASP A 20 20.64 6.97 -8.38
C ASP A 20 19.77 6.20 -9.38
N PRO A 21 20.31 5.86 -10.57
CA PRO A 21 19.54 5.16 -11.60
C PRO A 21 19.13 3.74 -11.17
N GLU A 22 19.82 3.19 -10.16
CA GLU A 22 19.55 1.85 -9.62
C GLU A 22 18.66 1.87 -8.37
N ALA A 23 18.14 3.05 -7.98
CA ALA A 23 17.25 3.17 -6.84
C ALA A 23 16.06 2.21 -6.98
N ARG A 24 15.73 1.49 -5.90
CA ARG A 24 14.57 0.60 -5.87
C ARG A 24 13.27 1.42 -5.79
N PRO A 25 12.14 0.89 -6.29
CA PRO A 25 10.85 1.55 -6.14
C PRO A 25 10.51 1.86 -4.68
N GLY A 26 9.92 3.05 -4.47
CA GLY A 26 9.57 3.57 -3.15
C GLY A 26 10.76 4.05 -2.33
N GLY A 27 10.47 4.52 -1.13
CA GLY A 27 11.48 5.01 -0.19
C GLY A 27 12.20 3.89 0.57
N ARG A 28 13.48 4.07 0.80
CA ARG A 28 14.33 3.23 1.67
C ARG A 28 15.14 4.09 2.61
N TRP A 29 15.17 3.71 3.87
CA TRP A 29 15.95 4.38 4.91
C TRP A 29 16.92 3.39 5.54
N THR A 30 18.20 3.58 5.31
CA THR A 30 19.27 2.76 5.87
C THR A 30 20.29 3.66 6.54
N ASP A 31 20.53 3.46 7.83
CA ASP A 31 21.39 4.30 8.64
C ASP A 31 21.06 5.81 8.45
N ARG A 32 21.93 6.56 7.78
CA ARG A 32 21.77 8.00 7.52
C ARG A 32 21.48 8.32 6.04
N GLN A 33 21.04 7.31 5.28
CA GLN A 33 20.76 7.46 3.85
C GLN A 33 19.28 7.23 3.56
N LEU A 34 18.66 8.14 2.82
CA LEU A 34 17.38 7.92 2.14
C LEU A 34 17.63 7.71 0.65
N SER A 35 16.94 6.75 0.04
CA SER A 35 16.92 6.55 -1.40
C SER A 35 15.50 6.31 -1.89
N PHE A 36 15.19 6.79 -3.10
CA PHE A 36 13.85 6.72 -3.69
C PHE A 36 13.93 6.40 -5.17
N GLY A 37 13.01 5.54 -5.62
CA GLY A 37 12.78 5.27 -7.01
C GLY A 37 11.29 5.35 -7.35
N LEU A 38 10.95 6.05 -8.45
CA LEU A 38 9.58 6.23 -8.90
C LEU A 38 9.52 6.25 -10.43
N GLN A 39 8.53 5.56 -11.02
CA GLN A 39 8.22 5.75 -12.43
C GLN A 39 7.17 6.84 -12.57
N ALA A 40 7.49 7.90 -13.32
CA ALA A 40 6.57 8.99 -13.61
C ALA A 40 6.75 9.43 -15.07
N ARG A 41 5.73 9.16 -15.89
CA ARG A 41 5.74 9.52 -17.30
C ARG A 41 5.51 11.01 -17.49
N ASP A 42 6.26 11.61 -18.42
CA ASP A 42 6.14 13.02 -18.83
C ASP A 42 6.30 14.03 -17.69
N ALA A 43 6.87 13.63 -16.57
CA ALA A 43 7.20 14.53 -15.49
C ALA A 43 8.38 15.45 -15.87
N LEU A 44 8.24 16.75 -15.62
CA LEU A 44 9.31 17.73 -15.77
C LEU A 44 10.08 17.92 -14.46
N HIS A 45 9.33 17.93 -13.35
CA HIS A 45 9.89 18.02 -12.01
C HIS A 45 9.11 17.11 -11.06
N LEU A 46 9.84 16.58 -10.07
CA LEU A 46 9.28 15.97 -8.87
C LEU A 46 9.79 16.73 -7.65
N THR A 47 8.88 17.10 -6.75
CA THR A 47 9.28 17.67 -5.46
C THR A 47 8.82 16.72 -4.35
N TYR A 48 9.76 16.12 -3.65
CA TYR A 48 9.48 15.34 -2.45
C TYR A 48 9.41 16.29 -1.26
N VAL A 49 8.32 16.24 -0.51
CA VAL A 49 8.12 17.07 0.67
C VAL A 49 7.92 16.15 1.87
N PHE A 50 8.79 16.31 2.86
CA PHE A 50 8.85 15.47 4.06
C PHE A 50 8.37 16.25 5.28
N TYR A 51 7.62 15.56 6.13
CA TYR A 51 7.09 16.08 7.39
C TYR A 51 7.51 15.16 8.52
N GLU A 52 7.93 15.74 9.66
CA GLU A 52 8.01 14.95 10.89
C GLU A 52 6.60 14.42 11.22
N TRP A 53 6.49 13.12 11.46
CA TRP A 53 5.19 12.52 11.68
C TRP A 53 5.13 11.83 13.04
N GLU A 54 4.33 12.41 13.93
CA GLU A 54 3.88 11.77 15.15
C GLU A 54 2.44 11.29 14.93
N ALA A 55 2.18 10.02 15.20
CA ALA A 55 0.92 9.37 14.86
C ALA A 55 -0.30 9.83 15.66
N GLU A 56 -0.13 10.74 16.62
CA GLU A 56 -1.21 11.39 17.36
C GLU A 56 -1.74 12.66 16.71
N ALA A 57 -1.32 12.93 15.46
CA ALA A 57 -1.82 14.08 14.73
C ALA A 57 -3.36 14.04 14.59
N TYR A 58 -4.03 15.04 15.10
CA TYR A 58 -5.48 15.17 15.12
C TYR A 58 -6.03 15.82 13.85
N PRO A 59 -7.34 15.66 13.53
CA PRO A 59 -7.97 16.47 12.51
C PRO A 59 -7.75 17.96 12.80
N GLY A 60 -7.28 18.68 11.77
CA GLY A 60 -6.85 20.07 11.93
C GLY A 60 -5.36 20.23 12.18
N PHE A 61 -4.58 19.13 12.22
CA PHE A 61 -3.13 19.22 12.27
C PHE A 61 -2.60 20.01 11.07
N MET A 62 -1.72 20.96 11.36
CA MET A 62 -0.96 21.72 10.37
C MET A 62 0.51 21.43 10.58
N GLY A 63 1.18 20.94 9.53
CA GLY A 63 2.61 20.61 9.55
C GLY A 63 3.41 21.51 8.63
N GLU A 64 4.51 22.05 9.14
CA GLU A 64 5.53 22.68 8.31
C GLU A 64 6.42 21.57 7.69
N PRO A 65 6.93 21.76 6.46
CA PRO A 65 7.84 20.80 5.87
C PRO A 65 9.16 20.76 6.63
N TRP A 66 9.57 19.55 7.03
CA TRP A 66 10.89 19.32 7.60
C TRP A 66 11.99 19.46 6.55
N LEU A 67 11.72 18.95 5.33
CA LEU A 67 12.61 19.01 4.19
C LEU A 67 11.79 18.94 2.91
N HIS A 68 12.18 19.69 1.89
CA HIS A 68 11.70 19.46 0.53
C HIS A 68 12.86 19.40 -0.47
N ILE A 69 12.72 18.53 -1.49
CA ILE A 69 13.75 18.29 -2.50
C ILE A 69 13.09 18.35 -3.87
N ARG A 70 13.44 19.34 -4.67
CA ARG A 70 13.00 19.46 -6.05
C ARG A 70 14.02 18.84 -6.99
N LEU A 71 13.57 17.90 -7.78
CA LEU A 71 14.35 17.16 -8.78
C LEU A 71 13.97 17.62 -10.19
N ASP A 72 14.96 17.85 -11.02
CA ASP A 72 14.77 18.15 -12.44
C ASP A 72 14.94 16.88 -13.29
N HIS A 73 14.26 16.85 -14.43
CA HIS A 73 14.28 15.71 -15.35
C HIS A 73 15.69 15.40 -15.87
N GLN A 74 16.50 16.39 -16.15
CA GLN A 74 17.81 16.19 -16.78
C GLN A 74 18.79 15.49 -15.87
N SER A 75 18.71 15.77 -14.56
CA SER A 75 19.67 15.27 -13.57
C SER A 75 19.24 13.96 -12.92
N PHE A 76 17.93 13.71 -12.77
CA PHE A 76 17.40 12.66 -11.91
C PHE A 76 16.47 11.66 -12.62
N CYS A 77 16.14 11.87 -13.91
CA CYS A 77 15.29 10.99 -14.67
C CYS A 77 16.07 10.18 -15.72
N PHE A 78 15.85 8.89 -15.75
CA PHE A 78 16.48 7.92 -16.66
C PHE A 78 15.37 7.25 -17.50
N GLY A 79 14.98 7.87 -18.62
CA GLY A 79 13.77 7.53 -19.34
C GLY A 79 12.51 8.03 -18.62
N ASN A 80 11.71 7.13 -18.07
CA ASN A 80 10.57 7.46 -17.19
C ASN A 80 10.84 7.12 -15.71
N TRP A 81 12.06 6.68 -15.39
CA TRP A 81 12.47 6.29 -14.06
C TRP A 81 13.18 7.43 -13.36
N TRP A 82 12.67 7.84 -12.20
CA TRP A 82 13.26 8.84 -11.32
C TRP A 82 13.95 8.12 -10.17
N GLY A 83 15.25 8.34 -10.03
CA GLY A 83 16.04 7.69 -9.00
C GLY A 83 17.01 8.65 -8.32
N TRP A 84 16.98 8.69 -6.98
CA TRP A 84 17.82 9.59 -6.21
C TRP A 84 18.09 9.07 -4.79
N LYS A 85 19.15 9.59 -4.19
CA LYS A 85 19.50 9.32 -2.79
C LYS A 85 20.11 10.54 -2.12
N ILE A 86 19.90 10.63 -0.81
CA ILE A 86 20.55 11.62 0.05
C ILE A 86 21.31 10.91 1.16
N GLN A 87 22.47 11.45 1.48
CA GLN A 87 23.29 11.06 2.62
C GLN A 87 23.32 12.22 3.60
N PHE A 88 22.84 12.02 4.83
CA PHE A 88 22.90 13.02 5.88
C PHE A 88 24.22 13.01 6.62
N ASP A 89 24.70 14.19 6.97
CA ASP A 89 25.91 14.35 7.76
C ASP A 89 25.78 13.74 9.17
N PRO A 90 26.86 13.27 9.79
CA PRO A 90 26.83 12.62 11.10
C PRO A 90 26.23 13.45 12.22
N GLY A 91 26.35 14.80 12.15
CA GLY A 91 25.80 15.73 13.14
C GLY A 91 24.32 16.08 12.93
N CYS A 92 23.69 15.62 11.86
CA CYS A 92 22.30 15.93 11.58
C CYS A 92 21.37 15.11 12.49
N ASN A 93 20.41 15.78 13.12
CA ASN A 93 19.38 15.14 13.92
C ASN A 93 18.25 14.68 13.00
N LEU A 94 18.07 13.38 12.85
CA LEU A 94 17.05 12.79 11.98
C LEU A 94 15.81 12.42 12.80
N PRO A 95 14.60 12.70 12.31
CA PRO A 95 13.37 12.21 12.92
C PRO A 95 13.31 10.68 12.91
N ASN A 96 12.55 10.10 13.81
CA ASN A 96 12.35 8.64 13.84
C ASN A 96 11.43 8.14 12.72
N ARG A 97 10.60 9.02 12.18
CA ARG A 97 9.65 8.74 11.11
C ARG A 97 9.34 10.01 10.32
N LEU A 98 9.26 9.88 9.02
CA LEU A 98 8.85 10.95 8.11
C LEU A 98 7.62 10.50 7.32
N ALA A 99 6.58 11.33 7.29
CA ALA A 99 5.57 11.26 6.25
C ALA A 99 6.02 12.09 5.04
N TYR A 100 5.59 11.71 3.84
CA TYR A 100 5.92 12.47 2.64
C TYR A 100 4.84 12.38 1.57
N ALA A 101 4.83 13.41 0.73
CA ALA A 101 4.09 13.44 -0.53
C ALA A 101 5.00 13.93 -1.65
N ILE A 102 4.59 13.66 -2.89
CA ILE A 102 5.35 14.01 -4.08
C ILE A 102 4.52 15.00 -4.89
N GLN A 103 5.04 16.21 -5.13
CA GLN A 103 4.45 17.11 -6.09
C GLN A 103 4.98 16.77 -7.48
N LEU A 104 4.07 16.47 -8.41
CA LEU A 104 4.34 16.11 -9.79
C LEU A 104 3.99 17.29 -10.70
N GLU A 105 4.96 17.78 -11.46
CA GLU A 105 4.78 18.83 -12.47
C GLU A 105 4.96 18.24 -13.87
N LYS A 106 3.95 18.41 -14.73
CA LYS A 106 3.97 18.03 -16.15
C LYS A 106 3.86 19.27 -17.04
N LYS A 107 4.23 19.13 -18.32
CA LYS A 107 4.17 20.24 -19.27
C LYS A 107 2.71 20.64 -19.54
N GLY A 108 2.36 21.87 -19.23
CA GLY A 108 1.02 22.43 -19.48
C GLY A 108 -0.05 22.09 -18.44
N ASP A 109 0.26 21.24 -17.47
CA ASP A 109 -0.65 20.85 -16.41
C ASP A 109 -0.41 21.64 -15.11
N GLN A 110 -1.44 21.74 -14.28
CA GLN A 110 -1.27 22.14 -12.89
C GLN A 110 -0.47 21.07 -12.14
N SER A 111 0.30 21.46 -11.14
CA SER A 111 1.00 20.52 -10.29
C SER A 111 0.00 19.67 -9.49
N ASN A 112 0.27 18.38 -9.38
CA ASN A 112 -0.55 17.41 -8.66
C ASN A 112 0.23 16.81 -7.50
N TRP A 113 -0.45 16.51 -6.40
CA TRP A 113 0.10 15.74 -5.29
C TRP A 113 -0.09 14.25 -5.53
N VAL A 114 0.98 13.48 -5.36
CA VAL A 114 1.03 12.04 -5.61
C VAL A 114 1.42 11.31 -4.34
N LEU A 115 0.67 10.26 -4.03
CA LEU A 115 1.02 9.24 -3.06
C LEU A 115 2.00 8.26 -3.70
N ASP A 116 3.12 7.95 -3.05
CA ASP A 116 4.05 6.94 -3.55
C ASP A 116 3.42 5.52 -3.45
N PRO A 117 3.11 4.86 -4.59
CA PRO A 117 2.44 3.57 -4.58
C PRO A 117 3.31 2.42 -4.06
N PHE A 118 4.63 2.62 -3.96
CA PHE A 118 5.58 1.65 -3.46
C PHE A 118 5.92 1.83 -1.98
N SER A 119 5.23 2.73 -1.29
CA SER A 119 5.44 2.93 0.14
C SER A 119 5.11 1.67 0.95
N ARG A 120 5.91 1.41 1.99
CA ARG A 120 5.73 0.30 2.95
C ARG A 120 5.17 0.74 4.30
N VAL A 121 5.07 2.04 4.48
CA VAL A 121 4.51 2.68 5.67
C VAL A 121 3.64 3.82 5.20
N CYS A 122 2.55 4.10 5.87
CA CYS A 122 1.72 5.27 5.57
C CYS A 122 1.33 6.04 6.83
N ALA A 123 0.74 7.19 6.63
CA ALA A 123 0.09 8.01 7.63
C ALA A 123 -1.35 8.30 7.18
N GLY A 124 -2.29 8.40 8.15
CA GLY A 124 -3.69 8.73 7.90
C GLY A 124 -4.64 7.53 7.90
N GLY A 125 -4.15 6.30 8.10
CA GLY A 125 -4.95 5.08 8.22
C GLY A 125 -5.10 4.54 9.65
N GLU A 126 -4.69 5.32 10.66
CA GLU A 126 -4.53 4.85 12.04
C GLU A 126 -5.84 4.44 12.70
N TYR A 127 -6.93 5.11 12.37
CA TYR A 127 -8.22 4.91 13.04
C TYR A 127 -9.29 4.45 12.06
N TRP A 128 -9.97 3.36 12.40
CA TRP A 128 -11.10 2.85 11.66
C TRP A 128 -12.27 3.85 11.63
N ASN A 129 -12.86 4.03 10.45
CA ASN A 129 -14.02 4.92 10.21
C ASN A 129 -13.73 6.40 10.51
N ARG A 130 -12.53 6.86 10.20
CA ARG A 130 -12.16 8.27 10.29
C ARG A 130 -11.90 8.83 8.89
N PRO A 131 -12.88 9.53 8.30
CA PRO A 131 -12.77 10.07 6.95
C PRO A 131 -11.90 11.34 6.94
N ILE A 132 -10.60 11.17 6.75
CA ILE A 132 -9.65 12.27 6.63
C ILE A 132 -9.04 12.32 5.24
N CYS A 133 -8.48 13.48 4.89
CA CYS A 133 -7.52 13.62 3.80
C CYS A 133 -6.49 14.69 4.15
N PHE A 134 -5.44 14.74 3.36
CA PHE A 134 -4.35 15.67 3.48
C PHE A 134 -4.39 16.66 2.32
N GLN A 135 -4.40 17.95 2.63
CA GLN A 135 -4.21 19.03 1.68
C GLN A 135 -2.83 19.63 1.90
N ILE A 136 -2.14 19.93 0.82
CA ILE A 136 -0.80 20.52 0.86
C ILE A 136 -0.81 21.78 0.01
N GLU A 137 -0.43 22.91 0.59
CA GLU A 137 -0.32 24.18 -0.12
C GLU A 137 0.80 24.11 -1.18
N PRO A 138 0.53 24.46 -2.43
CA PRO A 138 1.51 24.28 -3.52
C PRO A 138 2.82 25.04 -3.35
N ASP A 139 2.77 26.26 -2.76
CA ASP A 139 3.92 27.16 -2.69
C ASP A 139 4.68 27.06 -1.36
N SER A 140 3.95 26.95 -0.25
CA SER A 140 4.53 26.85 1.10
C SER A 140 4.79 25.43 1.56
N TYR A 141 4.19 24.43 0.87
CA TYR A 141 4.20 23.01 1.25
C TYR A 141 3.61 22.73 2.64
N LYS A 142 2.82 23.65 3.19
CA LYS A 142 2.14 23.44 4.47
C LYS A 142 1.11 22.32 4.34
N LEU A 143 1.21 21.37 5.27
CA LEU A 143 0.32 20.21 5.35
C LEU A 143 -0.85 20.51 6.27
N GLN A 144 -2.05 20.25 5.80
CA GLN A 144 -3.26 20.28 6.62
C GLN A 144 -4.00 18.94 6.55
N GLN A 145 -4.26 18.35 7.71
CA GLN A 145 -5.15 17.20 7.83
C GLN A 145 -6.58 17.67 8.09
N ILE A 146 -7.49 17.34 7.21
CA ILE A 146 -8.90 17.76 7.31
C ILE A 146 -9.84 16.56 7.35
N ASN A 147 -11.03 16.78 7.94
CA ASN A 147 -12.13 15.83 7.77
C ASN A 147 -12.74 15.99 6.38
N ARG A 148 -12.98 14.89 5.68
CA ARG A 148 -13.69 14.88 4.40
C ARG A 148 -15.10 14.29 4.56
N SER A 149 -15.99 14.71 3.70
CA SER A 149 -17.27 14.00 3.57
C SER A 149 -17.00 12.68 2.89
N PRO A 150 -17.33 11.59 3.57
CA PRO A 150 -17.10 10.26 3.05
C PRO A 150 -17.85 10.02 1.72
N GLY A 151 -17.23 9.29 0.75
CA GLY A 151 -17.79 9.04 -0.59
C GLY A 151 -17.92 10.30 -1.47
N SER A 152 -17.41 11.46 -1.05
CA SER A 152 -17.36 12.68 -1.86
C SER A 152 -16.06 12.81 -2.61
N HIS A 153 -16.11 13.51 -3.76
CA HIS A 153 -14.91 14.04 -4.38
C HIS A 153 -14.23 15.03 -3.42
N PHE A 154 -12.92 14.93 -3.28
CA PHE A 154 -12.12 15.83 -2.45
C PHE A 154 -10.79 16.12 -3.16
N GLN A 155 -10.25 17.27 -2.87
CA GLN A 155 -8.88 17.62 -3.30
C GLN A 155 -7.92 17.22 -2.18
N GLY A 156 -6.87 16.47 -2.53
CA GLY A 156 -5.86 16.01 -1.57
C GLY A 156 -5.61 14.51 -1.64
N LEU A 157 -4.87 14.00 -0.68
CA LEU A 157 -4.49 12.59 -0.56
C LEU A 157 -5.22 11.92 0.61
N ARG A 158 -5.76 10.71 0.40
CA ARG A 158 -6.36 9.92 1.49
C ARG A 158 -5.33 9.42 2.49
N ARG A 159 -4.11 9.24 2.03
CA ARG A 159 -2.95 8.81 2.83
C ARG A 159 -1.73 9.63 2.44
N LEU A 160 -0.77 9.73 3.33
CA LEU A 160 0.60 10.10 2.99
C LEU A 160 1.45 8.85 2.98
N ALA A 161 2.40 8.77 2.07
CA ALA A 161 3.47 7.81 2.16
C ALA A 161 4.32 8.14 3.40
N ALA A 162 4.94 7.12 4.00
CA ALA A 162 5.82 7.36 5.13
C ALA A 162 7.08 6.49 5.03
N ILE A 163 8.13 6.89 5.73
CA ILE A 163 9.39 6.17 5.79
C ILE A 163 9.96 6.22 7.20
N LYS A 164 10.55 5.14 7.64
CA LYS A 164 11.27 5.02 8.91
C LYS A 164 12.49 4.12 8.74
N PRO A 165 13.47 4.15 9.64
CA PRO A 165 14.60 3.22 9.60
C PRO A 165 14.10 1.78 9.50
N GLN A 166 14.75 0.99 8.65
CA GLN A 166 14.37 -0.41 8.45
C GLN A 166 14.86 -1.26 9.61
N GLU A 167 13.95 -2.03 10.19
CA GLU A 167 14.33 -3.04 11.18
C GLU A 167 14.89 -4.30 10.49
N PRO A 168 15.79 -5.02 11.14
CA PRO A 168 16.30 -6.31 10.62
C PRO A 168 15.14 -7.28 10.39
N VAL A 169 15.14 -7.91 9.22
CA VAL A 169 14.16 -8.94 8.89
C VAL A 169 14.69 -10.27 9.41
N LEU A 170 14.01 -10.88 10.36
CA LEU A 170 14.23 -12.26 10.76
C LEU A 170 13.52 -13.18 9.76
N ARG A 171 14.14 -14.27 9.34
CA ARG A 171 13.49 -15.26 8.49
C ARG A 171 12.32 -15.91 9.24
N PRO A 172 11.12 -16.00 8.63
CA PRO A 172 9.98 -16.65 9.27
C PRO A 172 10.25 -18.15 9.44
N ASN A 173 9.83 -18.70 10.58
CA ASN A 173 9.85 -20.15 10.81
C ASN A 173 8.49 -20.72 10.36
N ARG A 174 8.38 -21.10 9.09
CA ARG A 174 7.12 -21.54 8.47
C ARG A 174 6.77 -22.99 8.82
N PRO A 175 5.47 -23.34 8.94
CA PRO A 175 5.00 -24.72 9.09
C PRO A 175 5.28 -25.61 7.87
N GLU A 176 5.40 -25.05 6.67
CA GLU A 176 5.69 -25.75 5.40
C GLU A 176 4.72 -26.90 5.09
N LEU A 177 3.42 -26.67 5.21
CA LEU A 177 2.39 -27.66 4.96
C LEU A 177 2.32 -28.05 3.47
N ASN A 178 2.03 -29.35 3.19
CA ASN A 178 1.67 -29.73 1.85
C ASN A 178 0.26 -29.22 1.50
N LEU A 179 0.05 -28.74 0.28
CA LEU A 179 -1.23 -28.18 -0.16
C LEU A 179 -2.41 -29.15 0.05
N SER A 180 -2.18 -30.45 -0.16
CA SER A 180 -3.20 -31.50 0.04
C SER A 180 -3.60 -31.72 1.50
N GLN A 181 -2.85 -31.16 2.46
CA GLN A 181 -3.13 -31.25 3.89
C GLN A 181 -3.74 -29.99 4.46
N CYS A 182 -3.87 -28.92 3.64
CA CYS A 182 -4.37 -27.64 4.10
C CYS A 182 -5.89 -27.70 4.34
N ILE A 183 -6.29 -27.28 5.54
CA ILE A 183 -7.68 -27.01 5.92
C ILE A 183 -7.77 -25.50 6.18
N ILE A 184 -8.33 -24.79 5.20
CA ILE A 184 -8.30 -23.33 5.14
C ILE A 184 -9.54 -22.78 5.84
N TYR A 185 -9.31 -21.77 6.69
CA TYR A 185 -10.36 -20.94 7.30
C TYR A 185 -10.21 -19.51 6.83
N GLU A 186 -11.12 -19.07 5.97
CA GLU A 186 -11.20 -17.68 5.55
C GLU A 186 -11.76 -16.81 6.67
N CYS A 187 -11.09 -15.71 7.01
CA CYS A 187 -11.57 -14.81 8.02
C CYS A 187 -11.16 -13.36 7.78
N HIS A 188 -11.99 -12.46 8.29
CA HIS A 188 -11.71 -11.03 8.29
C HIS A 188 -11.08 -10.62 9.62
N VAL A 189 -9.91 -9.96 9.60
CA VAL A 189 -9.15 -9.58 10.81
C VAL A 189 -10.03 -8.85 11.83
N ARG A 190 -10.76 -7.82 11.38
CA ARG A 190 -11.63 -7.04 12.25
C ARG A 190 -12.89 -7.82 12.64
N GLY A 191 -13.52 -8.51 11.69
CA GLY A 191 -14.77 -9.25 11.89
C GLY A 191 -14.63 -10.37 12.91
N MET A 192 -13.53 -11.11 12.85
CA MET A 192 -13.31 -12.29 13.69
C MET A 192 -13.30 -11.98 15.20
N THR A 193 -12.85 -10.80 15.60
CA THR A 193 -12.66 -10.47 17.00
C THR A 193 -13.43 -9.24 17.50
N ARG A 194 -14.19 -8.57 16.61
CA ARG A 194 -14.92 -7.33 16.98
C ARG A 194 -16.00 -7.57 18.02
N LEU A 195 -16.73 -8.68 17.92
CA LEU A 195 -17.65 -9.15 18.93
C LEU A 195 -16.88 -10.07 19.88
N ALA A 196 -16.87 -9.74 21.17
CA ALA A 196 -16.18 -10.58 22.17
C ALA A 196 -16.83 -11.96 22.25
N HIS A 197 -16.01 -13.01 22.14
CA HIS A 197 -16.40 -14.38 22.49
C HIS A 197 -16.05 -14.65 23.96
N GLU A 198 -16.71 -15.67 24.55
CA GLU A 198 -16.31 -16.17 25.86
C GLU A 198 -14.84 -16.61 25.85
N GLY A 199 -14.06 -16.15 26.84
CA GLY A 199 -12.63 -16.47 26.97
C GLY A 199 -11.68 -15.47 26.33
N MET A 200 -12.15 -14.49 25.54
CA MET A 200 -11.29 -13.40 25.08
C MET A 200 -11.21 -12.26 26.11
N ASP A 201 -10.02 -11.72 26.30
CA ASP A 201 -9.82 -10.53 27.11
C ASP A 201 -10.68 -9.38 26.55
N ARG A 202 -11.65 -8.90 27.35
CA ARG A 202 -12.54 -7.80 26.97
C ARG A 202 -11.79 -6.47 26.78
N GLN A 203 -10.56 -6.36 27.31
CA GLN A 203 -9.68 -5.20 27.14
C GLN A 203 -8.71 -5.38 25.95
N ALA A 204 -8.65 -6.57 25.33
CA ALA A 204 -7.88 -6.77 24.13
C ALA A 204 -8.33 -5.79 23.04
N ALA A 205 -7.41 -5.38 22.21
CA ALA A 205 -7.65 -4.47 21.09
C ALA A 205 -8.47 -5.17 19.99
N LYS A 206 -9.79 -5.27 20.18
CA LYS A 206 -10.72 -5.98 19.30
C LYS A 206 -10.63 -5.47 17.87
N GLY A 207 -10.61 -6.41 16.93
CA GLY A 207 -10.53 -6.11 15.51
C GLY A 207 -9.13 -5.78 15.03
N THR A 208 -8.09 -6.22 15.74
CA THR A 208 -6.68 -6.02 15.37
C THR A 208 -5.96 -7.33 15.09
N PHE A 209 -4.79 -7.25 14.48
CA PHE A 209 -3.89 -8.38 14.27
C PHE A 209 -3.56 -9.10 15.58
N LYS A 210 -3.29 -8.33 16.64
CA LYS A 210 -3.03 -8.89 17.97
C LYS A 210 -4.21 -9.70 18.48
N ALA A 211 -5.44 -9.17 18.37
CA ALA A 211 -6.62 -9.88 18.84
C ALA A 211 -6.90 -11.16 18.01
N LEU A 212 -6.57 -11.14 16.72
CA LEU A 212 -6.73 -12.32 15.87
C LEU A 212 -5.85 -13.49 16.33
N SER A 213 -4.64 -13.24 16.80
CA SER A 213 -3.77 -14.31 17.34
C SER A 213 -4.36 -14.98 18.60
N GLU A 214 -5.27 -14.32 19.33
CA GLU A 214 -5.95 -14.91 20.49
C GLU A 214 -6.99 -15.96 20.08
N THR A 215 -7.36 -16.04 18.81
CA THR A 215 -8.29 -17.08 18.27
C THR A 215 -7.61 -18.42 17.95
N ILE A 216 -6.29 -18.50 18.03
CA ILE A 216 -5.50 -19.70 17.73
C ILE A 216 -6.03 -20.97 18.43
N PRO A 217 -6.35 -20.96 19.76
CA PRO A 217 -6.88 -22.15 20.41
C PRO A 217 -8.19 -22.66 19.80
N HIS A 218 -9.09 -21.73 19.43
CA HIS A 218 -10.35 -22.07 18.77
C HIS A 218 -10.12 -22.69 17.39
N LEU A 219 -9.26 -22.10 16.57
CA LEU A 219 -8.93 -22.59 15.23
C LEU A 219 -8.28 -23.99 15.28
N LYS A 220 -7.39 -24.22 16.25
CA LYS A 220 -6.80 -25.56 16.49
C LYS A 220 -7.86 -26.60 16.89
N GLN A 221 -8.81 -26.21 17.74
CA GLN A 221 -9.91 -27.09 18.14
C GLN A 221 -10.80 -27.49 16.93
N LEU A 222 -10.94 -26.59 15.95
CA LEU A 222 -11.64 -26.88 14.68
C LEU A 222 -10.79 -27.74 13.71
N GLY A 223 -9.52 -27.98 14.01
CA GLY A 223 -8.61 -28.71 13.11
C GLY A 223 -8.06 -27.85 11.96
N ILE A 224 -8.17 -26.53 12.07
CA ILE A 224 -7.66 -25.58 11.06
C ILE A 224 -6.14 -25.52 11.14
N ASN A 225 -5.49 -25.55 9.98
CA ASN A 225 -4.04 -25.40 9.85
C ASN A 225 -3.61 -24.31 8.86
N VAL A 226 -4.57 -23.62 8.24
CA VAL A 226 -4.35 -22.44 7.42
C VAL A 226 -5.42 -21.39 7.72
N VAL A 227 -5.02 -20.15 7.97
CA VAL A 227 -5.93 -19.01 7.96
C VAL A 227 -5.69 -18.19 6.69
N GLU A 228 -6.76 -17.95 5.93
CA GLU A 228 -6.78 -17.04 4.79
C GLU A 228 -7.43 -15.74 5.23
N LEU A 229 -6.65 -14.65 5.21
CA LEU A 229 -7.13 -13.34 5.62
C LEU A 229 -7.73 -12.59 4.44
N LEU A 230 -8.99 -12.14 4.57
CA LEU A 230 -9.55 -11.14 3.66
C LEU A 230 -8.60 -9.94 3.57
N PRO A 231 -8.70 -9.08 2.53
CA PRO A 231 -7.66 -8.11 2.24
C PRO A 231 -7.16 -7.30 3.44
N VAL A 232 -5.84 -7.30 3.61
CA VAL A 232 -5.14 -6.59 4.68
C VAL A 232 -4.21 -5.48 4.16
N PHE A 233 -4.22 -5.23 2.85
CA PHE A 233 -3.58 -4.06 2.26
C PHE A 233 -4.24 -2.78 2.78
N GLU A 234 -3.52 -1.65 2.78
CA GLU A 234 -4.14 -0.38 3.19
C GLU A 234 -5.21 0.04 2.19
N PHE A 235 -6.41 0.29 2.68
CA PHE A 235 -7.58 0.74 1.94
C PHE A 235 -8.34 1.81 2.71
N ASP A 236 -9.29 2.48 2.07
CA ASP A 236 -10.14 3.48 2.69
C ASP A 236 -11.55 2.93 2.94
N GLU A 237 -11.85 2.58 4.16
CA GLU A 237 -13.16 2.10 4.55
C GLU A 237 -14.28 3.14 4.36
N ASN A 238 -13.91 4.40 4.19
CA ASN A 238 -14.85 5.51 4.04
C ASN A 238 -15.14 5.89 2.57
N GLU A 239 -14.69 5.11 1.61
CA GLU A 239 -14.94 5.39 0.18
C GLU A 239 -16.37 5.05 -0.27
N ASN A 240 -17.07 4.15 0.45
CA ASN A 240 -18.40 3.70 0.06
C ASN A 240 -19.44 4.85 0.15
N PRO A 241 -20.10 5.24 -0.95
CA PRO A 241 -21.08 6.30 -0.95
C PRO A 241 -22.44 5.88 -0.40
N LEU A 242 -22.69 4.57 -0.24
CA LEU A 242 -24.00 4.04 0.11
C LEU A 242 -24.35 4.25 1.59
N ARG A 243 -25.66 4.27 1.84
CA ARG A 243 -26.23 4.36 3.19
C ARG A 243 -27.18 3.19 3.44
N HIS A 244 -27.24 2.77 4.69
CA HIS A 244 -28.21 1.77 5.13
C HIS A 244 -29.65 2.31 4.96
N PRO A 245 -30.54 1.59 4.26
CA PRO A 245 -31.85 2.11 3.89
C PRO A 245 -32.71 2.54 5.10
N ASP A 246 -32.69 1.75 6.18
CA ASP A 246 -33.57 2.00 7.33
C ASP A 246 -32.98 3.01 8.33
N SER A 247 -31.69 2.94 8.60
CA SER A 247 -31.06 3.79 9.63
C SER A 247 -30.47 5.08 9.07
N GLY A 248 -30.30 5.20 7.74
CA GLY A 248 -29.58 6.30 7.10
C GLY A 248 -28.09 6.32 7.40
N ASN A 249 -27.61 5.39 8.22
CA ASN A 249 -26.20 5.27 8.58
C ASN A 249 -25.39 4.94 7.33
N ARG A 250 -24.19 5.48 7.28
CA ARG A 250 -23.27 5.22 6.21
C ARG A 250 -22.77 3.78 6.24
N LEU A 251 -22.70 3.16 5.08
CA LEU A 251 -22.02 1.88 4.88
C LEU A 251 -20.52 2.11 4.67
N LEU A 252 -19.72 1.19 5.12
CA LEU A 252 -18.28 1.22 4.98
C LEU A 252 -17.84 0.17 3.95
N ASN A 253 -16.71 0.40 3.27
CA ASN A 253 -15.98 -0.67 2.63
C ASN A 253 -15.36 -1.53 3.74
N TYR A 254 -16.08 -2.59 4.11
CA TYR A 254 -15.70 -3.43 5.26
C TYR A 254 -14.66 -4.48 4.90
N TRP A 255 -14.77 -5.08 3.73
CA TRP A 255 -13.92 -6.21 3.31
C TRP A 255 -12.54 -5.80 2.81
N GLY A 256 -12.39 -4.58 2.27
CA GLY A 256 -11.09 -4.07 1.85
C GLY A 256 -10.66 -4.42 0.43
N TYR A 257 -11.57 -4.90 -0.44
CA TYR A 257 -11.26 -5.18 -1.85
C TYR A 257 -11.15 -3.89 -2.68
N SER A 258 -10.37 -2.93 -2.20
CA SER A 258 -10.12 -1.65 -2.89
C SER A 258 -8.79 -1.06 -2.37
N PRO A 259 -7.64 -1.64 -2.76
CA PRO A 259 -6.35 -1.26 -2.20
C PRO A 259 -5.91 0.13 -2.67
N ILE A 260 -5.36 0.90 -1.73
CA ILE A 260 -4.64 2.14 -1.99
C ILE A 260 -3.13 1.86 -2.03
N LEU A 261 -2.60 1.11 -1.04
CA LEU A 261 -1.18 0.78 -0.93
C LEU A 261 -0.99 -0.72 -0.76
N PHE A 262 -0.22 -1.32 -1.64
CA PHE A 262 -0.08 -2.78 -1.79
C PHE A 262 0.98 -3.41 -0.88
N GLN A 263 1.80 -2.60 -0.20
CA GLN A 263 2.87 -3.05 0.68
C GLN A 263 2.70 -2.54 2.13
N VAL A 264 1.53 -1.99 2.45
CA VAL A 264 1.22 -1.46 3.78
C VAL A 264 0.13 -2.31 4.43
N PRO A 265 0.39 -2.96 5.57
CA PRO A 265 -0.67 -3.58 6.36
C PRO A 265 -1.70 -2.54 6.80
N LYS A 266 -3.00 -2.87 6.70
CA LYS A 266 -4.10 -1.99 7.09
C LYS A 266 -3.85 -1.41 8.48
N GLN A 267 -3.58 -0.13 8.53
CA GLN A 267 -3.05 0.56 9.71
C GLN A 267 -4.03 0.46 10.90
N SER A 268 -5.33 0.62 10.64
CA SER A 268 -6.37 0.51 11.67
C SER A 268 -6.68 -0.92 12.13
N TYR A 269 -6.02 -1.94 11.56
CA TYR A 269 -6.05 -3.31 12.09
C TYR A 269 -4.91 -3.57 13.09
N ALA A 270 -4.04 -2.61 13.35
CA ALA A 270 -3.04 -2.69 14.40
C ALA A 270 -3.49 -1.95 15.66
N LYS A 271 -3.17 -2.49 16.82
CA LYS A 271 -3.27 -1.77 18.09
C LYS A 271 -2.17 -0.69 18.18
N ASP A 272 -0.97 -1.07 17.75
CA ASP A 272 0.14 -0.14 17.53
C ASP A 272 0.14 0.31 16.07
N PHE A 273 -0.70 1.30 15.77
CA PHE A 273 -0.85 1.86 14.43
C PHE A 273 0.42 2.55 13.87
N ASN A 274 1.43 2.78 14.72
CA ASN A 274 2.74 3.27 14.29
C ASN A 274 3.60 2.17 13.67
N ASN A 275 3.35 0.92 14.05
CA ASN A 275 4.12 -0.23 13.66
C ASN A 275 3.20 -1.40 13.23
N PRO A 276 2.26 -1.18 12.28
CA PRO A 276 1.30 -2.21 11.87
C PRO A 276 1.99 -3.45 11.30
N GLU A 277 3.13 -3.28 10.61
CA GLU A 277 3.91 -4.37 10.05
C GLU A 277 4.56 -5.23 11.14
N ILE A 278 4.96 -4.64 12.26
CA ILE A 278 5.52 -5.38 13.40
C ILE A 278 4.41 -6.18 14.09
N GLU A 279 3.23 -5.58 14.28
CA GLU A 279 2.10 -6.28 14.90
C GLU A 279 1.60 -7.41 14.00
N PHE A 280 1.48 -7.17 12.68
CA PHE A 280 1.14 -8.20 11.70
C PHE A 280 2.10 -9.38 11.77
N ARG A 281 3.40 -9.11 11.75
CA ARG A 281 4.43 -10.14 11.82
C ARG A 281 4.37 -10.94 13.12
N ARG A 282 4.15 -10.28 14.27
CA ARG A 282 3.98 -10.97 15.55
C ARG A 282 2.75 -11.89 15.54
N MET A 283 1.69 -11.48 14.88
CA MET A 283 0.51 -12.34 14.65
C MET A 283 0.90 -13.56 13.82
N VAL A 284 1.59 -13.39 12.69
CA VAL A 284 2.07 -14.50 11.84
C VAL A 284 2.96 -15.45 12.65
N ASP A 285 3.92 -14.94 13.39
CA ASP A 285 4.82 -15.75 14.23
C ASP A 285 4.03 -16.57 15.26
N ALA A 286 2.98 -16.02 15.85
CA ALA A 286 2.12 -16.75 16.78
C ALA A 286 1.35 -17.90 16.09
N PHE A 287 0.83 -17.68 14.88
CA PHE A 287 0.19 -18.72 14.07
C PHE A 287 1.19 -19.83 13.69
N HIS A 288 2.39 -19.47 13.25
CA HIS A 288 3.46 -20.42 12.92
C HIS A 288 3.85 -21.30 14.12
N GLN A 289 4.00 -20.69 15.31
CA GLN A 289 4.28 -21.43 16.54
C GLN A 289 3.17 -22.44 16.89
N ALA A 290 1.95 -22.19 16.45
CA ALA A 290 0.82 -23.08 16.60
C ALA A 290 0.69 -24.13 15.47
N GLY A 291 1.58 -24.09 14.46
CA GLY A 291 1.53 -24.96 13.28
C GLY A 291 0.47 -24.57 12.25
N ILE A 292 0.08 -23.27 12.22
CA ILE A 292 -0.93 -22.73 11.31
C ILE A 292 -0.22 -21.76 10.33
N GLU A 293 -0.42 -21.97 9.03
CA GLU A 293 0.03 -21.03 8.00
C GLU A 293 -0.91 -19.82 7.90
N VAL A 294 -0.39 -18.69 7.45
CA VAL A 294 -1.15 -17.46 7.19
C VAL A 294 -1.08 -17.13 5.70
N TRP A 295 -2.23 -17.14 5.04
CA TRP A 295 -2.37 -16.76 3.64
C TRP A 295 -3.14 -15.45 3.53
N LEU A 296 -2.93 -14.72 2.43
CA LEU A 296 -3.63 -13.46 2.16
C LEU A 296 -4.45 -13.54 0.89
N ASP A 297 -5.66 -13.02 0.97
CA ASP A 297 -6.42 -12.63 -0.21
C ASP A 297 -5.87 -11.31 -0.74
N VAL A 298 -5.36 -11.32 -1.98
CA VAL A 298 -4.65 -10.20 -2.59
C VAL A 298 -5.36 -9.67 -3.82
N VAL A 299 -5.54 -8.36 -3.86
CA VAL A 299 -6.26 -7.65 -4.91
C VAL A 299 -5.27 -6.92 -5.80
N PHE A 300 -4.96 -7.48 -6.98
CA PHE A 300 -4.10 -6.84 -7.99
C PHE A 300 -4.83 -6.56 -9.30
N ASN A 301 -6.10 -6.90 -9.37
CA ASN A 301 -6.90 -6.78 -10.58
C ASN A 301 -7.44 -5.36 -10.80
N HIS A 302 -7.55 -4.54 -9.75
CA HIS A 302 -7.99 -3.15 -9.78
C HIS A 302 -7.42 -2.34 -8.62
N THR A 303 -7.70 -1.05 -8.59
CA THR A 303 -7.26 -0.14 -7.53
C THR A 303 -8.40 0.75 -7.04
N ALA A 304 -8.22 1.36 -5.87
CA ALA A 304 -9.15 2.33 -5.28
C ALA A 304 -9.28 3.65 -6.06
N GLU A 305 -8.60 3.80 -7.19
CA GLU A 305 -8.74 4.99 -8.03
C GLU A 305 -9.98 4.96 -8.93
N LEU A 306 -10.69 3.80 -9.04
CA LEU A 306 -11.87 3.63 -9.88
C LEU A 306 -11.62 4.05 -11.36
N ASP A 307 -12.67 4.47 -12.08
CA ASP A 307 -12.59 5.11 -13.39
C ASP A 307 -12.31 6.63 -13.30
N ASP A 308 -12.63 7.40 -14.32
CA ASP A 308 -12.43 8.86 -14.35
C ASP A 308 -13.21 9.61 -13.25
N SER A 309 -14.26 9.00 -12.70
CA SER A 309 -15.03 9.57 -11.60
C SER A 309 -14.37 9.41 -10.23
N GLY A 310 -13.40 8.51 -10.12
CA GLY A 310 -12.70 8.23 -8.87
C GLY A 310 -11.51 9.14 -8.60
N PRO A 311 -10.88 9.02 -7.43
CA PRO A 311 -9.73 9.84 -7.05
C PRO A 311 -8.53 9.58 -7.99
N ALA A 312 -7.66 10.59 -8.11
CA ALA A 312 -6.37 10.49 -8.77
C ALA A 312 -5.29 10.79 -7.73
N GLU A 313 -4.69 9.75 -7.17
CA GLU A 313 -3.74 9.89 -6.06
C GLU A 313 -2.35 9.34 -6.39
N HIS A 314 -2.24 8.39 -7.33
CA HIS A 314 -0.97 7.77 -7.71
C HIS A 314 -0.94 7.33 -9.19
N PHE A 315 -1.44 6.15 -9.54
CA PHE A 315 -1.24 5.53 -10.86
C PHE A 315 -1.80 6.34 -12.03
N LYS A 316 -2.99 6.95 -11.86
CA LYS A 316 -3.57 7.85 -12.86
C LYS A 316 -2.66 9.04 -13.17
N LEU A 317 -1.99 9.59 -12.15
CA LEU A 317 -1.12 10.75 -12.28
C LEU A 317 0.28 10.37 -12.79
N LEU A 318 0.81 9.21 -12.40
CA LEU A 318 2.14 8.75 -12.76
C LEU A 318 2.26 8.28 -14.21
N GLY A 319 1.13 7.85 -14.82
CA GLY A 319 1.09 7.41 -16.21
C GLY A 319 -0.06 6.43 -16.42
N ARG A 320 -1.26 6.95 -16.62
CA ARG A 320 -2.52 6.20 -16.68
C ARG A 320 -2.44 4.94 -17.55
N ASP A 321 -1.88 5.04 -18.74
CA ASP A 321 -1.75 3.97 -19.70
C ASP A 321 -0.60 2.99 -19.44
N ASP A 322 0.29 3.29 -18.48
CA ASP A 322 1.28 2.33 -17.98
C ASP A 322 0.67 1.35 -16.95
N TRP A 323 -0.39 1.80 -16.26
CA TRP A 323 -0.93 1.09 -15.10
C TRP A 323 -2.31 0.49 -15.31
N TYR A 324 -3.10 1.03 -16.27
CA TYR A 324 -4.47 0.58 -16.52
C TYR A 324 -4.68 0.09 -17.93
N LEU A 325 -5.57 -0.88 -18.10
CA LEU A 325 -6.09 -1.26 -19.39
C LEU A 325 -7.07 -0.19 -19.86
N LEU A 326 -6.78 0.38 -21.03
CA LEU A 326 -7.60 1.42 -21.64
C LEU A 326 -8.11 0.97 -23.03
N SER A 327 -9.28 1.49 -23.42
CA SER A 327 -9.78 1.39 -24.78
C SER A 327 -8.93 2.22 -25.75
N LYS A 328 -9.19 2.09 -27.03
CA LYS A 328 -8.54 2.92 -28.07
C LYS A 328 -8.85 4.41 -27.92
N ASP A 329 -9.98 4.73 -27.31
CA ASP A 329 -10.42 6.11 -27.03
C ASP A 329 -9.88 6.65 -25.69
N GLY A 330 -9.09 5.83 -24.97
CA GLY A 330 -8.45 6.20 -23.71
C GLY A 330 -9.34 6.03 -22.46
N GLU A 331 -10.51 5.39 -22.60
CA GLU A 331 -11.39 5.09 -21.45
C GLU A 331 -10.93 3.83 -20.71
N PHE A 332 -11.23 3.75 -19.41
CA PHE A 332 -10.90 2.57 -18.61
C PHE A 332 -11.68 1.33 -19.05
N LEU A 333 -10.96 0.24 -19.31
CA LEU A 333 -11.58 -1.08 -19.41
C LEU A 333 -11.88 -1.61 -18.01
N ASN A 334 -13.08 -2.17 -17.83
CA ASN A 334 -13.59 -2.57 -16.52
C ASN A 334 -13.91 -4.06 -16.46
N PHE A 335 -12.88 -4.90 -16.63
CA PHE A 335 -13.01 -6.37 -16.50
C PHE A 335 -13.16 -6.81 -15.03
N SER A 336 -12.73 -5.96 -14.09
CA SER A 336 -12.88 -6.22 -12.65
C SER A 336 -14.30 -5.96 -12.12
N GLY A 337 -15.10 -5.15 -12.83
CA GLY A 337 -16.37 -4.65 -12.32
C GLY A 337 -16.24 -3.49 -11.31
N CYS A 338 -15.01 -3.04 -11.01
CA CYS A 338 -14.69 -2.05 -9.99
C CYS A 338 -14.25 -0.68 -10.56
N GLY A 339 -14.61 -0.37 -11.81
CA GLY A 339 -14.31 0.90 -12.47
C GLY A 339 -13.04 0.90 -13.30
N ASN A 340 -12.00 0.17 -12.90
CA ASN A 340 -10.76 0.04 -13.66
C ASN A 340 -10.28 -1.41 -13.70
N THR A 341 -9.36 -1.68 -14.61
CA THR A 341 -8.61 -2.94 -14.64
C THR A 341 -7.12 -2.64 -14.65
N PHE A 342 -6.41 -3.18 -13.67
CA PHE A 342 -4.97 -2.98 -13.58
C PHE A 342 -4.25 -3.71 -14.71
N LYS A 343 -3.26 -3.06 -15.34
CA LYS A 343 -2.52 -3.59 -16.50
C LYS A 343 -1.41 -4.53 -16.04
N CYS A 344 -1.78 -5.68 -15.48
CA CYS A 344 -0.86 -6.65 -14.87
C CYS A 344 0.27 -7.11 -15.80
N ALA A 345 0.07 -7.08 -17.12
CA ALA A 345 1.09 -7.43 -18.11
C ALA A 345 2.16 -6.33 -18.31
N ALA A 346 1.93 -5.10 -17.88
CA ALA A 346 2.93 -4.02 -18.02
C ALA A 346 4.14 -4.27 -17.11
N PRO A 347 5.39 -4.02 -17.60
CA PRO A 347 6.60 -4.30 -16.83
C PRO A 347 6.63 -3.65 -15.43
N VAL A 348 6.16 -2.40 -15.33
CA VAL A 348 6.12 -1.67 -14.05
C VAL A 348 5.10 -2.29 -13.08
N ALA A 349 3.93 -2.72 -13.58
CA ALA A 349 2.90 -3.36 -12.81
C ALA A 349 3.35 -4.76 -12.35
N ARG A 350 3.97 -5.57 -13.23
CA ARG A 350 4.56 -6.86 -12.86
C ARG A 350 5.57 -6.71 -11.73
N ARG A 351 6.48 -5.73 -11.86
CA ARG A 351 7.46 -5.43 -10.82
C ARG A 351 6.79 -5.05 -9.50
N MET A 352 5.76 -4.21 -9.53
CA MET A 352 5.04 -3.82 -8.31
C MET A 352 4.36 -5.00 -7.64
N ILE A 353 3.67 -5.86 -8.41
CA ILE A 353 3.01 -7.07 -7.92
C ILE A 353 4.05 -8.00 -7.29
N ARG A 354 5.13 -8.30 -8.02
CA ARG A 354 6.23 -9.13 -7.54
C ARG A 354 6.84 -8.58 -6.24
N ASP A 355 7.20 -7.30 -6.21
CA ASP A 355 7.84 -6.66 -5.04
C ASP A 355 6.89 -6.62 -3.83
N SER A 356 5.58 -6.50 -4.07
CA SER A 356 4.56 -6.62 -3.03
C SER A 356 4.52 -8.03 -2.44
N LEU A 357 4.38 -9.06 -3.28
CA LEU A 357 4.33 -10.46 -2.83
C LEU A 357 5.60 -10.87 -2.09
N VAL A 358 6.77 -10.50 -2.62
CA VAL A 358 8.06 -10.76 -1.95
C VAL A 358 8.13 -10.06 -0.59
N TYR A 359 7.68 -8.81 -0.49
CA TYR A 359 7.64 -8.11 0.78
C TYR A 359 6.75 -8.82 1.82
N TRP A 360 5.52 -9.19 1.44
CA TRP A 360 4.62 -9.91 2.33
C TRP A 360 5.15 -11.29 2.72
N ALA A 361 5.74 -12.02 1.78
CA ALA A 361 6.31 -13.34 2.05
C ALA A 361 7.59 -13.23 2.89
N GLN A 362 8.59 -12.49 2.46
CA GLN A 362 9.92 -12.52 3.06
C GLN A 362 10.07 -11.62 4.27
N ASN A 363 9.37 -10.47 4.28
CA ASN A 363 9.48 -9.52 5.39
C ASN A 363 8.39 -9.73 6.46
N LEU A 364 7.20 -10.14 6.06
CA LEU A 364 6.05 -10.26 6.96
C LEU A 364 5.64 -11.71 7.27
N GLY A 365 6.25 -12.69 6.59
CA GLY A 365 6.12 -14.12 6.93
C GLY A 365 4.93 -14.83 6.31
N VAL A 366 4.22 -14.23 5.35
CA VAL A 366 3.06 -14.82 4.67
C VAL A 366 3.44 -16.09 3.89
N ASP A 367 2.64 -17.16 3.98
CA ASP A 367 2.91 -18.49 3.46
C ASP A 367 2.20 -18.78 2.14
N GLY A 368 1.17 -18.02 1.82
CA GLY A 368 0.40 -18.19 0.59
C GLY A 368 -0.43 -16.98 0.22
N PHE A 369 -0.86 -16.94 -1.04
CA PHE A 369 -1.69 -15.89 -1.60
C PHE A 369 -2.86 -16.48 -2.40
N ARG A 370 -4.07 -15.99 -2.13
CA ARG A 370 -5.25 -16.19 -2.97
C ARG A 370 -5.44 -14.93 -3.80
N PHE A 371 -5.43 -15.07 -5.11
CA PHE A 371 -5.55 -13.94 -6.03
C PHE A 371 -7.02 -13.70 -6.39
N ASP A 372 -7.55 -12.58 -5.95
CA ASP A 372 -8.88 -12.09 -6.30
C ASP A 372 -8.96 -11.83 -7.82
N LEU A 373 -10.05 -12.31 -8.46
CA LEU A 373 -10.28 -12.20 -9.89
C LEU A 373 -9.04 -12.56 -10.73
N ALA A 374 -8.41 -13.68 -10.47
CA ALA A 374 -7.10 -14.06 -11.01
C ALA A 374 -7.04 -14.15 -12.54
N SER A 375 -8.18 -14.35 -13.22
CA SER A 375 -8.24 -14.33 -14.69
C SER A 375 -7.74 -13.02 -15.31
N ILE A 376 -7.78 -11.91 -14.55
CA ILE A 376 -7.27 -10.62 -15.01
C ILE A 376 -5.75 -10.64 -15.17
N LEU A 377 -5.03 -11.41 -14.36
CA LEU A 377 -3.58 -11.54 -14.41
C LEU A 377 -3.08 -12.24 -15.71
N GLU A 378 -3.98 -12.92 -16.41
CA GLU A 378 -3.70 -13.56 -17.71
C GLU A 378 -3.98 -12.65 -18.93
N ARG A 379 -4.42 -11.40 -18.70
CA ARG A 379 -4.72 -10.49 -19.82
C ARG A 379 -3.46 -9.81 -20.33
N ASP A 380 -3.35 -9.75 -21.68
CA ASP A 380 -2.30 -9.01 -22.37
C ASP A 380 -2.48 -7.47 -22.21
N PRO A 381 -1.53 -6.64 -22.68
CA PRO A 381 -1.66 -5.19 -22.59
C PRO A 381 -2.87 -4.59 -23.33
N ASN A 382 -3.56 -5.37 -24.18
CA ASN A 382 -4.78 -4.97 -24.89
C ASN A 382 -6.06 -5.50 -24.22
N GLY A 383 -5.94 -6.22 -23.11
CA GLY A 383 -7.05 -6.79 -22.37
C GLY A 383 -7.54 -8.17 -22.85
N ASN A 384 -6.88 -8.78 -23.84
CA ASN A 384 -7.23 -10.12 -24.31
C ASN A 384 -6.59 -11.18 -23.40
N PHE A 385 -7.24 -12.33 -23.28
CA PHE A 385 -6.62 -13.47 -22.60
C PHE A 385 -5.40 -13.95 -23.38
N HIS A 386 -4.31 -14.15 -22.69
CA HIS A 386 -3.05 -14.61 -23.25
C HIS A 386 -2.56 -15.87 -22.52
N GLN A 387 -2.51 -17.00 -23.22
CA GLN A 387 -1.87 -18.20 -22.68
C GLN A 387 -0.37 -17.94 -22.51
N GLY A 388 0.14 -18.12 -21.28
CA GLY A 388 1.55 -17.88 -20.97
C GLY A 388 1.82 -16.45 -20.48
N SER A 389 0.93 -15.91 -19.64
CA SER A 389 1.14 -14.65 -18.93
C SER A 389 2.58 -14.55 -18.38
N GLU A 390 3.29 -13.50 -18.78
CA GLU A 390 4.66 -13.22 -18.31
C GLU A 390 4.69 -13.03 -16.78
N LEU A 391 3.67 -12.36 -16.23
CA LEU A 391 3.54 -12.20 -14.78
C LEU A 391 3.48 -13.54 -14.06
N LEU A 392 2.59 -14.44 -14.50
CA LEU A 392 2.44 -15.74 -13.85
C LEU A 392 3.70 -16.59 -13.99
N TRP A 393 4.40 -16.49 -15.13
CA TRP A 393 5.68 -17.16 -15.32
C TRP A 393 6.75 -16.60 -14.38
N GLU A 394 6.86 -15.28 -14.28
CA GLU A 394 7.79 -14.59 -13.37
C GLU A 394 7.54 -15.00 -11.92
N LEU A 395 6.29 -14.94 -11.44
CA LEU A 395 5.94 -15.31 -10.06
C LEU A 395 6.24 -16.78 -9.75
N LYS A 396 5.94 -17.69 -10.70
CA LYS A 396 6.18 -19.13 -10.53
C LYS A 396 7.68 -19.46 -10.43
N ASN A 397 8.53 -18.71 -11.12
CA ASN A 397 9.96 -18.99 -11.20
C ASN A 397 10.82 -18.08 -10.30
N ASP A 398 10.18 -17.22 -9.50
CA ASP A 398 10.89 -16.32 -8.60
C ASP A 398 11.48 -17.09 -7.40
N PRO A 399 12.80 -17.08 -7.19
CA PRO A 399 13.41 -17.78 -6.07
C PRO A 399 13.01 -17.23 -4.69
N GLU A 400 12.61 -15.95 -4.61
CA GLU A 400 12.12 -15.34 -3.37
C GLU A 400 10.67 -15.74 -3.04
N LEU A 401 9.94 -16.29 -4.01
CA LEU A 401 8.59 -16.84 -3.83
C LEU A 401 8.55 -18.36 -3.85
N ALA A 402 9.73 -19.02 -3.88
CA ALA A 402 9.82 -20.48 -3.83
C ALA A 402 9.19 -21.02 -2.54
N GLY A 403 8.29 -21.99 -2.67
CA GLY A 403 7.55 -22.62 -1.55
C GLY A 403 6.33 -21.82 -1.07
N ILE A 404 6.10 -20.60 -1.56
CA ILE A 404 4.87 -19.83 -1.29
C ILE A 404 3.72 -20.41 -2.11
N LYS A 405 2.60 -20.70 -1.43
CA LYS A 405 1.40 -21.24 -2.08
C LYS A 405 0.65 -20.14 -2.82
N MET A 406 0.17 -20.45 -4.02
CA MET A 406 -0.59 -19.52 -4.84
C MET A 406 -1.89 -20.17 -5.29
N ILE A 407 -3.01 -19.54 -4.98
CA ILE A 407 -4.36 -20.00 -5.34
C ILE A 407 -5.02 -18.92 -6.18
N ALA A 408 -5.65 -19.31 -7.27
CA ALA A 408 -6.41 -18.43 -8.13
C ALA A 408 -7.90 -18.50 -7.81
N GLU A 409 -8.56 -17.35 -7.74
CA GLU A 409 -9.98 -17.27 -8.01
C GLU A 409 -10.18 -17.18 -9.52
N PRO A 410 -10.62 -18.26 -10.21
CA PRO A 410 -10.41 -18.43 -11.64
C PRO A 410 -11.53 -17.81 -12.50
N TRP A 411 -11.89 -16.55 -12.25
CA TRP A 411 -12.91 -15.83 -13.02
C TRP A 411 -12.66 -14.30 -13.00
N ASP A 412 -13.42 -13.56 -13.80
CA ASP A 412 -13.53 -12.11 -13.77
C ASP A 412 -14.98 -11.64 -14.01
N ALA A 413 -15.28 -10.34 -13.87
CA ALA A 413 -16.63 -9.80 -13.91
C ALA A 413 -17.29 -9.83 -15.31
N VAL A 414 -16.54 -10.15 -16.36
CA VAL A 414 -17.05 -10.25 -17.75
C VAL A 414 -17.12 -11.70 -18.26
N GLY A 415 -17.00 -12.68 -17.36
CA GLY A 415 -17.19 -14.11 -17.67
C GLY A 415 -15.91 -14.83 -18.09
N GLY A 416 -14.75 -14.32 -17.72
CA GLY A 416 -13.46 -14.99 -17.93
C GLY A 416 -13.23 -16.16 -16.98
N TYR A 417 -14.00 -17.22 -17.09
CA TYR A 417 -13.81 -18.44 -16.28
C TYR A 417 -12.63 -19.27 -16.81
N ARG A 418 -11.75 -19.77 -15.89
CA ARG A 418 -10.54 -20.54 -16.19
C ARG A 418 -10.41 -21.81 -15.35
#